data_7d6f79a2f9546af780430648d2f0d562
#
_entry.id   7d6f79a2f9546af780430648d2f0d562
#
_cell.length_a   1.000
_cell.length_b   1.000
_cell.length_c   1.000
_cell.angle_alpha   90.00
_cell.angle_beta   90.00
_cell.angle_gamma   90.00
#
_symmetry.space_group_name_H-M   'P 1'
#
loop_
_entity.id
_entity.type
_entity.pdbx_description
1 polymer ?
#
loop_
_entity_poly.entity_id
_entity_poly.type
_entity_poly.pdbx_seq_one_letter_code
_entity_poly.pdbx_strand_id
1 'polypeptide(L)'
;LVEGVLKQTDWEIVILDRLNYASTGFDRLRDVEAYDDKRVKVLGCDLSSGVPEGIAKEIGPVDYIWHLAAESHVDRSLQDSIPFVEANVLGTAHLLEYVKKYQPNLKKFVTFSTDEVFGPAPQGVFYKEGDTCNPSNPYSASKEGEEAISKAFAFSFGLPVMITRSMN
;
A
#
# COMPACT_ATOMS: atom_id res chain seq x y z
N LEU A 1 -10.68 2.26 6.92
CA LEU A 1 -10.80 2.77 5.55
C LEU A 1 -12.08 2.26 4.89
N VAL A 2 -12.26 0.94 4.71
CA VAL A 2 -13.44 0.34 4.04
C VAL A 2 -14.75 0.88 4.62
N GLU A 3 -14.91 0.82 5.95
CA GLU A 3 -16.09 1.35 6.64
C GLU A 3 -16.36 2.82 6.31
N GLY A 4 -15.32 3.66 6.33
CA GLY A 4 -15.44 5.08 6.02
C GLY A 4 -15.89 5.34 4.59
N VAL A 5 -15.39 4.57 3.63
CA VAL A 5 -15.80 4.66 2.22
C VAL A 5 -17.26 4.24 2.06
N LEU A 6 -17.66 3.10 2.64
CA LEU A 6 -19.03 2.59 2.53
C LEU A 6 -20.08 3.53 3.16
N LYS A 7 -19.70 4.23 4.25
CA LYS A 7 -20.58 5.19 4.94
C LYS A 7 -20.70 6.54 4.24
N GLN A 8 -19.67 6.94 3.48
CA GLN A 8 -19.60 8.29 2.92
C GLN A 8 -19.79 8.33 1.40
N THR A 9 -19.78 7.18 0.73
CA THR A 9 -19.88 7.09 -0.72
C THR A 9 -20.76 5.91 -1.14
N ASP A 10 -21.09 5.87 -2.42
CA ASP A 10 -21.72 4.74 -3.11
C ASP A 10 -20.70 3.87 -3.87
N TRP A 11 -19.42 4.03 -3.62
CA TRP A 11 -18.34 3.38 -4.36
C TRP A 11 -18.32 1.86 -4.14
N GLU A 12 -17.92 1.16 -5.20
CA GLU A 12 -17.55 -0.24 -5.13
C GLU A 12 -16.08 -0.38 -4.70
N ILE A 13 -15.77 -1.41 -3.91
CA ILE A 13 -14.45 -1.64 -3.32
C ILE A 13 -13.96 -3.02 -3.72
N VAL A 14 -12.77 -3.08 -4.31
CA VAL A 14 -12.04 -4.34 -4.50
C VAL A 14 -10.83 -4.34 -3.58
N ILE A 15 -10.76 -5.33 -2.70
CA ILE A 15 -9.67 -5.53 -1.76
C ILE A 15 -8.75 -6.61 -2.29
N LEU A 16 -7.45 -6.30 -2.42
CA LEU A 16 -6.40 -7.27 -2.64
C LEU A 16 -5.66 -7.50 -1.33
N ASP A 17 -5.63 -8.73 -0.85
CA ASP A 17 -4.92 -9.12 0.37
C ASP A 17 -4.36 -10.53 0.21
N ARG A 18 -3.17 -10.78 0.73
CA ARG A 18 -2.58 -12.12 0.73
C ARG A 18 -3.10 -13.01 1.87
N LEU A 19 -3.90 -12.45 2.79
CA LEU A 19 -4.54 -13.13 3.91
C LEU A 19 -3.54 -13.95 4.74
N ASN A 20 -2.41 -13.34 5.09
CA ASN A 20 -1.36 -13.98 5.86
C ASN A 20 -1.67 -14.02 7.37
N TYR A 21 -0.65 -14.38 8.18
CA TYR A 21 -0.73 -14.45 9.64
C TYR A 21 -1.21 -13.14 10.31
N ALA A 22 -0.99 -11.99 9.69
CA ALA A 22 -1.41 -10.68 10.24
C ALA A 22 -2.89 -10.40 10.01
N SER A 23 -3.51 -11.11 9.07
CA SER A 23 -4.95 -11.05 8.87
C SER A 23 -5.64 -12.08 9.77
N THR A 24 -6.72 -11.67 10.42
CA THR A 24 -7.65 -12.60 11.10
C THR A 24 -8.70 -13.13 10.10
N GLY A 25 -8.27 -13.38 8.87
CA GLY A 25 -9.18 -13.68 7.76
C GLY A 25 -10.08 -12.48 7.45
N PHE A 26 -11.39 -12.68 7.49
CA PHE A 26 -12.37 -11.62 7.20
C PHE A 26 -13.01 -10.99 8.43
N ASP A 27 -12.53 -11.28 9.63
CA ASP A 27 -13.18 -10.85 10.86
C ASP A 27 -13.29 -9.31 10.94
N ARG A 28 -12.22 -8.58 10.57
CA ARG A 28 -12.26 -7.12 10.54
C ARG A 28 -13.29 -6.54 9.56
N LEU A 29 -13.59 -7.24 8.48
CA LEU A 29 -14.65 -6.82 7.55
C LEU A 29 -16.03 -7.14 8.13
N ARG A 30 -16.17 -8.25 8.89
CA ARG A 30 -17.39 -8.61 9.61
C ARG A 30 -17.68 -7.63 10.73
N ASP A 31 -16.65 -7.24 11.49
CA ASP A 31 -16.77 -6.28 12.61
C ASP A 31 -17.36 -4.93 12.18
N VAL A 32 -17.13 -4.54 10.91
CA VAL A 32 -17.64 -3.29 10.34
C VAL A 32 -18.78 -3.52 9.32
N GLU A 33 -19.39 -4.70 9.34
CA GLU A 33 -20.51 -5.11 8.48
C GLU A 33 -20.22 -4.96 6.96
N ALA A 34 -18.94 -4.99 6.58
CA ALA A 34 -18.51 -4.82 5.19
C ALA A 34 -18.37 -6.15 4.43
N TYR A 35 -18.32 -7.28 5.13
CA TYR A 35 -18.05 -8.58 4.49
C TYR A 35 -19.17 -9.01 3.54
N ASP A 36 -20.43 -8.78 3.90
CA ASP A 36 -21.61 -9.13 3.12
C ASP A 36 -22.15 -7.95 2.29
N ASP A 37 -21.50 -6.78 2.31
CA ASP A 37 -21.90 -5.65 1.48
C ASP A 37 -21.59 -5.95 0.00
N LYS A 38 -22.59 -5.89 -0.85
CA LYS A 38 -22.49 -6.21 -2.29
C LYS A 38 -21.51 -5.34 -3.06
N ARG A 39 -21.13 -4.19 -2.48
CA ARG A 39 -20.12 -3.27 -3.04
C ARG A 39 -18.70 -3.70 -2.71
N VAL A 40 -18.48 -4.70 -1.84
CA VAL A 40 -17.16 -5.15 -1.41
C VAL A 40 -16.84 -6.50 -2.03
N LYS A 41 -15.72 -6.57 -2.74
CA LYS A 41 -15.15 -7.78 -3.29
C LYS A 41 -13.75 -8.00 -2.72
N VAL A 42 -13.46 -9.19 -2.25
CA VAL A 42 -12.12 -9.56 -1.74
C VAL A 42 -11.48 -10.59 -2.67
N LEU A 43 -10.26 -10.31 -3.10
CA LEU A 43 -9.46 -11.18 -3.96
C LEU A 43 -8.15 -11.53 -3.24
N GLY A 44 -7.85 -12.82 -3.11
CA GLY A 44 -6.57 -13.30 -2.58
C GLY A 44 -5.44 -13.03 -3.57
N CYS A 45 -4.49 -12.18 -3.20
CA CYS A 45 -3.36 -11.83 -4.05
C CYS A 45 -2.14 -11.44 -3.21
N ASP A 46 -1.02 -12.12 -3.45
CA ASP A 46 0.29 -11.72 -2.92
C ASP A 46 1.00 -10.85 -3.95
N LEU A 47 1.11 -9.55 -3.63
CA LEU A 47 1.72 -8.56 -4.51
C LEU A 47 3.21 -8.84 -4.75
N SER A 48 3.92 -9.52 -3.83
CA SER A 48 5.32 -9.90 -4.05
C SER A 48 5.51 -10.84 -5.24
N SER A 49 4.47 -11.57 -5.61
CA SER A 49 4.41 -12.44 -6.80
C SER A 49 3.79 -11.77 -8.03
N GLY A 50 3.36 -10.51 -7.89
CA GLY A 50 2.68 -9.75 -8.94
C GLY A 50 1.17 -9.97 -8.98
N VAL A 51 0.49 -9.18 -9.82
CA VAL A 51 -0.97 -9.29 -10.04
C VAL A 51 -1.23 -10.17 -11.27
N PRO A 52 -1.72 -11.40 -11.09
CA PRO A 52 -2.01 -12.31 -12.21
C PRO A 52 -3.07 -11.72 -13.15
N GLU A 53 -3.00 -12.07 -14.44
CA GLU A 53 -3.95 -11.56 -15.45
C GLU A 53 -5.41 -11.89 -15.11
N GLY A 54 -5.67 -13.06 -14.51
CA GLY A 54 -7.01 -13.44 -14.03
C GLY A 54 -7.54 -12.46 -12.98
N ILE A 55 -6.69 -12.13 -11.98
CA ILE A 55 -7.03 -11.14 -10.95
C ILE A 55 -7.21 -9.75 -11.56
N ALA A 56 -6.32 -9.36 -12.49
CA ALA A 56 -6.43 -8.07 -13.17
C ALA A 56 -7.78 -7.92 -13.91
N LYS A 57 -8.24 -8.97 -14.58
CA LYS A 57 -9.56 -9.01 -15.24
C LYS A 57 -10.71 -8.94 -14.24
N GLU A 58 -10.57 -9.58 -13.09
CA GLU A 58 -11.60 -9.55 -12.04
C GLU A 58 -11.71 -8.21 -11.33
N ILE A 59 -10.61 -7.45 -11.21
CA ILE A 59 -10.59 -6.09 -10.67
C ILE A 59 -11.34 -5.17 -11.64
N GLY A 60 -11.07 -5.28 -12.94
CA GLY A 60 -11.58 -4.36 -13.95
C GLY A 60 -10.97 -2.95 -13.83
N PRO A 61 -11.61 -1.95 -14.47
CA PRO A 61 -11.19 -0.55 -14.36
C PRO A 61 -11.48 0.00 -12.96
N VAL A 62 -10.52 0.77 -12.40
CA VAL A 62 -10.70 1.44 -11.12
C VAL A 62 -10.30 2.91 -11.21
N ASP A 63 -10.97 3.76 -10.41
CA ASP A 63 -10.69 5.20 -10.34
C ASP A 63 -9.57 5.53 -9.36
N TYR A 64 -9.48 4.82 -8.25
CA TYR A 64 -8.57 5.07 -7.15
C TYR A 64 -7.95 3.78 -6.65
N ILE A 65 -6.67 3.85 -6.28
CA ILE A 65 -5.97 2.77 -5.58
C ILE A 65 -5.40 3.33 -4.29
N TRP A 66 -5.69 2.67 -3.18
CA TRP A 66 -5.07 2.90 -1.88
C TRP A 66 -4.17 1.74 -1.54
N HIS A 67 -2.86 1.96 -1.63
CA HIS A 67 -1.85 0.95 -1.39
C HIS A 67 -1.44 0.96 0.08
N LEU A 68 -2.09 0.07 0.86
CA LEU A 68 -1.83 -0.14 2.29
C LEU A 68 -1.17 -1.49 2.56
N ALA A 69 -1.04 -2.35 1.52
CA ALA A 69 -0.42 -3.66 1.67
C ALA A 69 1.08 -3.50 1.97
N ALA A 70 1.49 -3.93 3.16
CA ALA A 70 2.87 -3.83 3.62
C ALA A 70 3.15 -4.87 4.71
N GLU A 71 4.42 -5.28 4.83
CA GLU A 71 4.93 -5.77 6.11
C GLU A 71 5.23 -4.58 7.00
N SER A 72 4.78 -4.64 8.25
CA SER A 72 5.00 -3.64 9.28
C SER A 72 5.64 -4.28 10.52
N HIS A 73 5.96 -3.52 11.53
CA HIS A 73 6.66 -3.91 12.76
C HIS A 73 8.18 -3.92 12.67
N VAL A 74 8.79 -2.90 13.28
CA VAL A 74 10.25 -2.70 13.33
C VAL A 74 10.96 -3.93 13.89
N ASP A 75 10.54 -4.45 15.06
CA ASP A 75 11.22 -5.58 15.70
C ASP A 75 11.31 -6.84 14.84
N ARG A 76 10.28 -7.10 14.04
CA ARG A 76 10.29 -8.22 13.09
C ARG A 76 11.25 -7.97 11.93
N SER A 77 11.34 -6.73 11.46
CA SER A 77 12.27 -6.36 10.39
C SER A 77 13.74 -6.51 10.81
N LEU A 78 14.03 -6.38 12.11
CA LEU A 78 15.36 -6.62 12.67
C LEU A 78 15.71 -8.12 12.76
N GLN A 79 14.70 -8.98 12.87
CA GLN A 79 14.89 -10.44 12.89
C GLN A 79 15.03 -11.03 11.49
N ASP A 80 14.20 -10.58 10.56
CA ASP A 80 14.20 -10.98 9.15
C ASP A 80 13.72 -9.81 8.27
N SER A 81 14.65 -9.24 7.52
CA SER A 81 14.40 -8.06 6.68
C SER A 81 13.87 -8.39 5.28
N ILE A 82 14.11 -9.60 4.78
CA ILE A 82 13.78 -9.97 3.39
C ILE A 82 12.30 -9.85 3.11
N PRO A 83 11.36 -10.37 3.93
CA PRO A 83 9.93 -10.23 3.70
C PRO A 83 9.46 -8.77 3.57
N PHE A 84 10.15 -7.83 4.25
CA PHE A 84 9.84 -6.39 4.17
C PHE A 84 10.22 -5.81 2.80
N VAL A 85 11.37 -6.19 2.26
CA VAL A 85 11.77 -5.78 0.91
C VAL A 85 10.86 -6.39 -0.15
N GLU A 86 10.52 -7.67 -0.02
CA GLU A 86 9.63 -8.36 -0.94
C GLU A 86 8.21 -7.76 -0.94
N ALA A 87 7.64 -7.53 0.25
CA ALA A 87 6.29 -6.97 0.34
C ALA A 87 6.24 -5.48 -0.03
N ASN A 88 7.12 -4.67 0.59
CA ASN A 88 6.99 -3.21 0.52
C ASN A 88 7.63 -2.64 -0.76
N VAL A 89 8.76 -3.18 -1.21
CA VAL A 89 9.44 -2.66 -2.40
C VAL A 89 9.01 -3.41 -3.66
N LEU A 90 9.21 -4.73 -3.69
CA LEU A 90 8.90 -5.55 -4.86
C LEU A 90 7.38 -5.62 -5.11
N GLY A 91 6.58 -5.80 -4.05
CA GLY A 91 5.12 -5.81 -4.13
C GLY A 91 4.57 -4.48 -4.69
N THR A 92 5.13 -3.35 -4.25
CA THR A 92 4.78 -2.03 -4.79
C THR A 92 5.16 -1.89 -6.26
N ALA A 93 6.36 -2.34 -6.65
CA ALA A 93 6.78 -2.31 -8.05
C ALA A 93 5.84 -3.12 -8.94
N HIS A 94 5.45 -4.33 -8.51
CA HIS A 94 4.49 -5.17 -9.24
C HIS A 94 3.11 -4.52 -9.34
N LEU A 95 2.62 -3.89 -8.26
CA LEU A 95 1.34 -3.18 -8.30
C LEU A 95 1.38 -1.98 -9.25
N LEU A 96 2.48 -1.23 -9.28
CA LEU A 96 2.67 -0.12 -10.21
C LEU A 96 2.78 -0.58 -11.67
N GLU A 97 3.43 -1.72 -11.94
CA GLU A 97 3.43 -2.35 -13.27
C GLU A 97 2.02 -2.78 -13.70
N TYR A 98 1.23 -3.34 -12.77
CA TYR A 98 -0.19 -3.62 -13.01
C TYR A 98 -0.96 -2.34 -13.36
N VAL A 99 -0.77 -1.26 -12.60
CA VAL A 99 -1.42 0.04 -12.87
C VAL A 99 -1.06 0.54 -14.25
N LYS A 100 0.22 0.59 -14.58
CA LYS A 100 0.72 1.03 -15.89
C LYS A 100 0.09 0.25 -17.04
N LYS A 101 -0.09 -1.06 -16.87
CA LYS A 101 -0.60 -1.96 -17.92
C LYS A 101 -2.12 -1.95 -18.05
N TYR A 102 -2.84 -1.93 -16.92
CA TYR A 102 -4.26 -2.24 -16.90
C TYR A 102 -5.16 -1.07 -16.47
N GLN A 103 -4.59 0.04 -15.93
CA GLN A 103 -5.36 1.16 -15.36
C GLN A 103 -5.03 2.51 -16.01
N PRO A 104 -5.21 2.65 -17.34
CA PRO A 104 -4.79 3.87 -18.06
C PRO A 104 -5.57 5.14 -17.65
N ASN A 105 -6.73 4.98 -17.04
CA ASN A 105 -7.60 6.08 -16.62
C ASN A 105 -7.62 6.27 -15.10
N LEU A 106 -6.66 5.69 -14.37
CA LEU A 106 -6.58 5.83 -12.91
C LEU A 106 -6.47 7.30 -12.53
N LYS A 107 -7.35 7.75 -11.63
CA LYS A 107 -7.36 9.15 -11.13
C LYS A 107 -6.30 9.41 -10.07
N LYS A 108 -6.07 8.44 -9.17
CA LYS A 108 -5.06 8.56 -8.12
C LYS A 108 -4.59 7.20 -7.60
N PHE A 109 -3.28 7.09 -7.39
CA PHE A 109 -2.61 6.01 -6.66
C PHE A 109 -2.05 6.59 -5.36
N VAL A 110 -2.56 6.15 -4.21
CA VAL A 110 -2.15 6.65 -2.89
C VAL A 110 -1.29 5.61 -2.20
N THR A 111 -0.01 5.92 -2.01
CA THR A 111 0.93 5.10 -1.24
C THR A 111 0.90 5.55 0.22
N PHE A 112 0.64 4.62 1.13
CA PHE A 112 0.68 4.87 2.57
C PHE A 112 2.05 4.53 3.14
N SER A 113 2.87 5.55 3.36
CA SER A 113 4.18 5.48 3.99
C SER A 113 4.11 5.85 5.48
N THR A 114 5.25 6.06 6.09
CA THR A 114 5.43 6.33 7.52
C THR A 114 6.39 7.50 7.72
N ASP A 115 6.26 8.21 8.83
CA ASP A 115 7.24 9.21 9.29
C ASP A 115 8.59 8.60 9.66
N GLU A 116 8.64 7.30 9.96
CA GLU A 116 9.88 6.58 10.27
C GLU A 116 10.91 6.60 9.13
N VAL A 117 10.51 6.93 7.90
CA VAL A 117 11.45 7.11 6.78
C VAL A 117 12.45 8.26 7.03
N PHE A 118 12.11 9.19 7.90
CA PHE A 118 13.03 10.27 8.30
C PHE A 118 14.07 9.85 9.35
N GLY A 119 13.84 8.72 10.02
CA GLY A 119 14.65 8.30 11.18
C GLY A 119 14.37 9.10 12.45
N PRO A 120 15.13 8.87 13.52
CA PRO A 120 14.94 9.55 14.80
C PRO A 120 15.13 11.07 14.67
N ALA A 121 14.14 11.84 15.12
CA ALA A 121 14.25 13.30 15.13
C ALA A 121 15.02 13.79 16.37
N PRO A 122 16.01 14.67 16.21
CA PRO A 122 16.59 15.39 17.36
C PRO A 122 15.54 16.20 18.12
N GLN A 123 15.79 16.48 19.39
CA GLN A 123 14.85 17.23 20.20
C GLN A 123 14.53 18.61 19.56
N GLY A 124 13.24 18.90 19.40
CA GLY A 124 12.75 20.15 18.83
C GLY A 124 12.79 20.23 17.29
N VAL A 125 13.20 19.14 16.62
CA VAL A 125 13.16 19.06 15.15
C VAL A 125 11.86 18.41 14.70
N PHE A 126 11.20 19.04 13.73
CA PHE A 126 10.00 18.56 13.06
C PHE A 126 10.29 18.41 11.58
N TYR A 127 10.21 17.20 11.06
CA TYR A 127 10.41 16.92 9.64
C TYR A 127 9.25 17.42 8.79
N LYS A 128 9.57 17.79 7.55
CA LYS A 128 8.63 18.28 6.53
C LYS A 128 8.71 17.39 5.28
N GLU A 129 7.74 17.51 4.41
CA GLU A 129 7.62 16.69 3.20
C GLU A 129 8.85 16.70 2.28
N GLY A 130 9.63 17.76 2.24
CA GLY A 130 10.84 17.89 1.40
C GLY A 130 12.15 17.45 2.08
N ASP A 131 12.09 17.06 3.36
CA ASP A 131 13.30 16.70 4.10
C ASP A 131 13.86 15.35 3.65
N THR A 132 15.18 15.19 3.81
CA THR A 132 15.89 13.96 3.42
C THR A 132 15.46 12.80 4.29
N CYS A 133 15.11 11.68 3.68
CA CYS A 133 14.88 10.44 4.37
C CYS A 133 16.21 9.89 4.90
N ASN A 134 16.18 9.31 6.11
CA ASN A 134 17.32 8.69 6.78
C ASN A 134 16.84 7.54 7.67
N PRO A 135 16.27 6.47 7.07
CA PRO A 135 15.66 5.38 7.80
C PRO A 135 16.68 4.67 8.69
N SER A 136 16.27 4.28 9.90
CA SER A 136 17.15 3.70 10.92
C SER A 136 16.96 2.20 11.14
N ASN A 137 16.03 1.58 10.42
CA ASN A 137 15.75 0.14 10.52
C ASN A 137 15.27 -0.43 9.18
N PRO A 138 15.29 -1.78 8.99
CA PRO A 138 14.89 -2.39 7.72
C PRO A 138 13.44 -2.13 7.30
N TYR A 139 12.50 -2.01 8.25
CA TYR A 139 11.11 -1.63 7.94
C TYR A 139 11.06 -0.23 7.33
N SER A 140 11.60 0.78 8.01
CA SER A 140 11.59 2.16 7.51
C SER A 140 12.37 2.31 6.20
N ALA A 141 13.47 1.57 6.02
CA ALA A 141 14.22 1.52 4.76
C ALA A 141 13.39 0.91 3.62
N SER A 142 12.63 -0.16 3.90
CA SER A 142 11.73 -0.75 2.90
C SER A 142 10.58 0.20 2.51
N LYS A 143 10.06 0.99 3.46
CA LYS A 143 9.04 2.01 3.20
C LYS A 143 9.60 3.19 2.39
N GLU A 144 10.85 3.61 2.64
CA GLU A 144 11.53 4.57 1.77
C GLU A 144 11.72 4.01 0.35
N GLY A 145 12.09 2.72 0.23
CA GLY A 145 12.17 2.04 -1.06
C GLY A 145 10.84 2.01 -1.81
N GLU A 146 9.73 1.78 -1.11
CA GLU A 146 8.36 1.88 -1.64
C GLU A 146 8.07 3.30 -2.17
N GLU A 147 8.43 4.36 -1.42
CA GLU A 147 8.29 5.73 -1.89
C GLU A 147 9.14 6.03 -3.13
N ALA A 148 10.40 5.56 -3.12
CA ALA A 148 11.34 5.78 -4.21
C ALA A 148 10.82 5.16 -5.52
N ILE A 149 10.34 3.91 -5.47
CA ILE A 149 9.72 3.23 -6.62
C ILE A 149 8.46 3.98 -7.08
N SER A 150 7.59 4.38 -6.16
CA SER A 150 6.37 5.12 -6.47
C SER A 150 6.65 6.45 -7.16
N LYS A 151 7.64 7.21 -6.68
CA LYS A 151 8.11 8.46 -7.29
C LYS A 151 8.71 8.22 -8.70
N ALA A 152 9.51 7.15 -8.86
CA ALA A 152 10.10 6.81 -10.15
C ALA A 152 9.03 6.49 -11.20
N PHE A 153 7.98 5.75 -10.83
CA PHE A 153 6.87 5.45 -11.75
C PHE A 153 6.04 6.69 -12.08
N ALA A 154 5.79 7.57 -11.11
CA ALA A 154 5.14 8.84 -11.36
C ALA A 154 5.92 9.68 -12.38
N PHE A 155 7.23 9.81 -12.20
CA PHE A 155 8.08 10.60 -13.08
C PHE A 155 8.25 9.97 -14.47
N SER A 156 8.53 8.66 -14.54
CA SER A 156 8.89 7.99 -15.79
C SER A 156 7.69 7.65 -16.66
N PHE A 157 6.53 7.39 -16.05
CA PHE A 157 5.33 6.90 -16.74
C PHE A 157 4.11 7.80 -16.56
N GLY A 158 4.23 8.91 -15.82
CA GLY A 158 3.13 9.84 -15.59
C GLY A 158 2.01 9.28 -14.71
N LEU A 159 2.28 8.26 -13.88
CA LEU A 159 1.26 7.71 -12.99
C LEU A 159 0.84 8.74 -11.94
N PRO A 160 -0.47 8.84 -11.61
CA PRO A 160 -1.00 9.86 -10.70
C PRO A 160 -0.77 9.49 -9.22
N VAL A 161 0.50 9.33 -8.84
CA VAL A 161 0.90 8.91 -7.49
C VAL A 161 0.79 10.06 -6.49
N MET A 162 0.33 9.72 -5.29
CA MET A 162 0.39 10.55 -4.10
C MET A 162 0.94 9.70 -2.95
N ILE A 163 1.86 10.25 -2.16
CA ILE A 163 2.45 9.58 -1.01
C ILE A 163 1.99 10.29 0.25
N THR A 164 1.51 9.51 1.21
CA THR A 164 1.18 9.99 2.55
C THR A 164 2.15 9.38 3.57
N ARG A 165 2.58 10.15 4.54
CA ARG A 165 3.39 9.67 5.67
C ARG A 165 2.56 9.84 6.93
N SER A 166 2.16 8.72 7.51
CA SER A 166 1.41 8.71 8.77
C SER A 166 2.35 8.47 9.94
N MET A 167 2.03 9.13 11.04
CA MET A 167 2.65 8.87 12.35
C MET A 167 1.73 7.95 13.14
N ASN A 168 2.29 6.95 13.80
CA ASN A 168 1.59 6.04 14.70
C ASN A 168 1.58 6.58 16.13
#